data_7ea04e3f612e47a4f7abb30d82017af5
#
_entry.id   7ea04e3f612e47a4f7abb30d82017af5
#
_cell.length_a   1.000
_cell.length_b   1.000
_cell.length_c   1.000
_cell.angle_alpha   90.00
_cell.angle_beta   90.00
_cell.angle_gamma   90.00
#
_symmetry.space_group_name_H-M   'P 1'
#
loop_
_entity.id
_entity.type
_entity.pdbx_description
1 polymer ?
#
loop_
_entity_poly.entity_id
_entity_poly.type
_entity_poly.pdbx_seq_one_letter_code
_entity_poly.pdbx_strand_id
1 'polypeptide(L)'
;MTTPTRTPRFNHVAMSVPSDLLGEDGRRDLVRFYDEVFGWKELPTETVDGKKLVLSAYTYEQFVFLIADDPPMECPRLDHFGMSVETEEELDAMLARAKAFRTRDDRVDIVDREVTDHGMLAITSFYVRYLLPLMVEIQWWDFKKRDEPA
;
A
#
# COMPACT_ATOMS: atom_id res chain seq x y z
N MET A 1 -28.19 24.59 -4.10
CA MET A 1 -27.28 23.45 -3.80
C MET A 1 -26.93 23.50 -2.34
N THR A 2 -27.17 22.43 -1.60
CA THR A 2 -26.76 22.32 -0.19
C THR A 2 -25.29 21.88 -0.15
N THR A 3 -24.47 22.62 0.60
CA THR A 3 -23.08 22.18 0.85
C THR A 3 -23.10 20.90 1.65
N PRO A 4 -22.33 19.86 1.28
CA PRO A 4 -22.23 18.65 2.08
C PRO A 4 -21.76 18.97 3.50
N THR A 5 -22.40 18.39 4.49
CA THR A 5 -22.01 18.58 5.90
C THR A 5 -20.78 17.77 6.28
N ARG A 6 -20.40 16.77 5.47
CA ARG A 6 -19.19 15.93 5.64
C ARG A 6 -18.62 15.56 4.27
N THR A 7 -17.31 15.58 4.17
CA THR A 7 -16.59 15.09 2.99
C THR A 7 -16.42 13.57 3.06
N PRO A 8 -16.68 12.81 1.98
CA PRO A 8 -16.35 11.41 1.91
C PRO A 8 -14.85 11.18 2.14
N ARG A 9 -14.48 10.05 2.72
CA ARG A 9 -13.09 9.63 2.93
C ARG A 9 -12.78 8.40 2.09
N PHE A 10 -11.51 8.26 1.73
CA PHE A 10 -11.03 7.04 1.10
C PHE A 10 -11.21 5.83 2.02
N ASN A 11 -11.68 4.71 1.47
CA ASN A 11 -11.78 3.46 2.21
C ASN A 11 -11.13 2.27 1.50
N HIS A 12 -11.06 2.26 0.18
CA HIS A 12 -10.43 1.15 -0.52
C HIS A 12 -9.84 1.56 -1.87
N VAL A 13 -8.98 0.71 -2.40
CA VAL A 13 -8.52 0.71 -3.78
C VAL A 13 -8.79 -0.66 -4.38
N ALA A 14 -9.25 -0.68 -5.62
CA ALA A 14 -9.49 -1.91 -6.37
C ALA A 14 -8.58 -1.97 -7.60
N MET A 15 -8.04 -3.14 -7.89
CA MET A 15 -7.20 -3.41 -9.04
C MET A 15 -7.62 -4.71 -9.71
N SER A 16 -7.63 -4.73 -11.04
CA SER A 16 -7.75 -5.98 -11.78
C SER A 16 -6.38 -6.62 -11.97
N VAL A 17 -6.33 -7.95 -11.81
CA VAL A 17 -5.12 -8.75 -11.93
C VAL A 17 -5.40 -10.01 -12.74
N PRO A 18 -4.37 -10.70 -13.29
CA PRO A 18 -4.56 -12.00 -13.90
C PRO A 18 -5.14 -13.02 -12.91
N SER A 19 -6.02 -13.91 -13.38
CA SER A 19 -6.69 -14.88 -12.51
C SER A 19 -5.75 -15.89 -11.84
N ASP A 20 -4.64 -16.24 -12.47
CA ASP A 20 -3.61 -17.12 -11.90
C ASP A 20 -2.92 -16.50 -10.67
N LEU A 21 -2.83 -15.17 -10.61
CA LEU A 21 -2.32 -14.46 -9.43
C LEU A 21 -3.24 -14.63 -8.21
N LEU A 22 -4.52 -14.90 -8.42
CA LEU A 22 -5.50 -15.15 -7.36
C LEU A 22 -5.76 -16.64 -7.11
N GLY A 23 -5.09 -17.52 -7.84
CA GLY A 23 -5.04 -18.94 -7.53
C GLY A 23 -4.19 -19.24 -6.30
N GLU A 24 -4.12 -20.52 -5.90
CA GLU A 24 -3.52 -20.94 -4.61
C GLU A 24 -2.11 -20.36 -4.38
N ASP A 25 -1.20 -20.50 -5.34
CA ASP A 25 0.19 -20.08 -5.20
C ASP A 25 0.34 -18.55 -5.24
N GLY A 26 -0.28 -17.89 -6.21
CA GLY A 26 -0.22 -16.42 -6.35
C GLY A 26 -0.85 -15.72 -5.14
N ARG A 27 -2.01 -16.20 -4.69
CA ARG A 27 -2.68 -15.68 -3.49
C ARG A 27 -1.82 -15.85 -2.25
N ARG A 28 -1.23 -17.03 -2.04
CA ARG A 28 -0.33 -17.30 -0.92
C ARG A 28 0.85 -16.33 -0.93
N ASP A 29 1.48 -16.10 -2.07
CA ASP A 29 2.61 -15.19 -2.21
C ASP A 29 2.19 -13.75 -1.90
N LEU A 30 1.06 -13.28 -2.44
CA LEU A 30 0.51 -11.95 -2.16
C LEU A 30 0.22 -11.76 -0.66
N VAL A 31 -0.55 -12.66 -0.07
CA VAL A 31 -0.91 -12.58 1.35
C VAL A 31 0.34 -12.55 2.23
N ARG A 32 1.31 -13.41 1.93
CA ARG A 32 2.55 -13.47 2.69
C ARG A 32 3.34 -12.17 2.63
N PHE A 33 3.51 -11.58 1.45
CA PHE A 33 4.26 -10.32 1.32
C PHE A 33 3.58 -9.18 2.07
N TYR A 34 2.29 -8.95 1.80
CA TYR A 34 1.58 -7.81 2.37
C TYR A 34 1.32 -7.95 3.87
N ASP A 35 1.19 -9.17 4.39
CA ASP A 35 1.18 -9.40 5.84
C ASP A 35 2.56 -9.16 6.48
N GLU A 36 3.61 -9.73 5.92
CA GLU A 36 4.95 -9.62 6.50
C GLU A 36 5.49 -8.18 6.48
N VAL A 37 5.23 -7.44 5.40
CA VAL A 37 5.75 -6.07 5.23
C VAL A 37 4.87 -5.03 5.92
N PHE A 38 3.56 -5.10 5.74
CA PHE A 38 2.60 -4.07 6.18
C PHE A 38 1.63 -4.53 7.27
N GLY A 39 1.57 -5.82 7.58
CA GLY A 39 0.61 -6.36 8.51
C GLY A 39 -0.82 -6.47 7.95
N TRP A 40 -0.99 -6.39 6.63
CA TRP A 40 -2.29 -6.55 6.01
C TRP A 40 -2.78 -8.00 6.14
N LYS A 41 -4.08 -8.16 6.35
CA LYS A 41 -4.67 -9.48 6.57
C LYS A 41 -5.67 -9.82 5.49
N GLU A 42 -5.60 -11.04 5.00
CA GLU A 42 -6.64 -11.57 4.13
C GLU A 42 -7.99 -11.59 4.86
N LEU A 43 -9.05 -11.24 4.13
CA LEU A 43 -10.44 -11.43 4.56
C LEU A 43 -11.00 -12.69 3.89
N PRO A 44 -10.91 -13.87 4.53
CA PRO A 44 -11.24 -15.14 3.88
C PRO A 44 -12.69 -15.24 3.44
N THR A 45 -13.61 -14.59 4.14
CA THR A 45 -15.05 -14.56 3.81
C THR A 45 -15.33 -13.84 2.50
N GLU A 46 -14.43 -12.95 2.08
CA GLU A 46 -14.53 -12.15 0.87
C GLU A 46 -13.65 -12.69 -0.26
N THR A 47 -12.77 -13.65 0.03
CA THR A 47 -11.89 -14.27 -0.95
C THR A 47 -12.61 -15.37 -1.73
N VAL A 48 -12.44 -15.36 -3.07
CA VAL A 48 -12.91 -16.42 -3.97
C VAL A 48 -11.75 -16.82 -4.86
N ASP A 49 -11.34 -18.07 -4.77
CA ASP A 49 -10.18 -18.63 -5.48
C ASP A 49 -10.23 -18.33 -6.98
N GLY A 50 -9.12 -17.82 -7.52
CA GLY A 50 -8.99 -17.42 -8.92
C GLY A 50 -9.85 -16.25 -9.38
N LYS A 51 -10.65 -15.61 -8.50
CA LYS A 51 -11.59 -14.55 -8.85
C LYS A 51 -11.40 -13.26 -8.08
N LYS A 52 -11.25 -13.31 -6.77
CA LYS A 52 -11.08 -12.13 -5.92
C LYS A 52 -10.30 -12.42 -4.65
N LEU A 53 -9.57 -11.41 -4.19
CA LEU A 53 -8.86 -11.39 -2.92
C LEU A 53 -9.06 -10.01 -2.27
N VAL A 54 -9.38 -9.98 -0.99
CA VAL A 54 -9.49 -8.75 -0.21
C VAL A 54 -8.50 -8.78 0.94
N LEU A 55 -7.66 -7.74 0.99
CA LEU A 55 -6.67 -7.53 2.06
C LEU A 55 -7.11 -6.34 2.92
N SER A 56 -7.38 -6.57 4.19
CA SER A 56 -7.62 -5.52 5.17
C SER A 56 -6.30 -4.77 5.43
N ALA A 57 -6.29 -3.45 5.23
CA ALA A 57 -5.06 -2.67 5.25
C ALA A 57 -4.85 -1.87 6.56
N TYR A 58 -5.91 -1.48 7.25
CA TYR A 58 -5.83 -0.76 8.52
C TYR A 58 -7.00 -1.11 9.44
N THR A 59 -8.20 -0.72 9.04
CA THR A 59 -9.45 -1.20 9.65
C THR A 59 -10.18 -2.07 8.64
N TYR A 60 -11.24 -2.77 9.05
CA TYR A 60 -12.02 -3.57 8.11
C TYR A 60 -12.72 -2.73 7.01
N GLU A 61 -12.88 -1.42 7.23
CA GLU A 61 -13.40 -0.48 6.23
C GLU A 61 -12.33 -0.04 5.21
N GLN A 62 -11.04 -0.30 5.49
CA GLN A 62 -9.92 0.10 4.64
C GLN A 62 -9.24 -1.13 4.09
N PHE A 63 -9.36 -1.33 2.80
CA PHE A 63 -8.90 -2.57 2.18
C PHE A 63 -8.40 -2.39 0.75
N VAL A 64 -7.61 -3.34 0.31
CA VAL A 64 -7.19 -3.52 -1.07
C VAL A 64 -7.98 -4.67 -1.66
N PHE A 65 -8.68 -4.39 -2.76
CA PHE A 65 -9.53 -5.35 -3.44
C PHE A 65 -8.93 -5.75 -4.78
N LEU A 66 -8.62 -7.02 -4.95
CA LEU A 66 -8.09 -7.59 -6.18
C LEU A 66 -9.16 -8.43 -6.88
N ILE A 67 -9.36 -8.18 -8.17
CA ILE A 67 -10.37 -8.82 -8.99
C ILE A 67 -9.68 -9.40 -10.21
N ALA A 68 -9.98 -10.67 -10.54
CA ALA A 68 -9.48 -11.26 -11.78
C ALA A 68 -10.20 -10.63 -12.99
N ASP A 69 -9.43 -10.18 -13.97
CA ASP A 69 -9.96 -9.66 -15.24
C ASP A 69 -8.98 -9.93 -16.39
N ASP A 70 -9.49 -9.88 -17.62
CA ASP A 70 -8.72 -10.04 -18.84
C ASP A 70 -9.23 -9.03 -19.89
N PRO A 71 -8.42 -8.01 -20.28
CA PRO A 71 -7.07 -7.73 -19.81
C PRO A 71 -7.06 -7.17 -18.38
N PRO A 72 -6.03 -7.50 -17.57
CA PRO A 72 -5.87 -6.91 -16.24
C PRO A 72 -5.39 -5.46 -16.35
N MET A 73 -5.41 -4.75 -15.21
CA MET A 73 -4.87 -3.40 -15.11
C MET A 73 -3.38 -3.38 -15.47
N GLU A 74 -3.00 -2.46 -16.35
CA GLU A 74 -1.63 -2.08 -16.63
C GLU A 74 -1.46 -0.58 -16.41
N CYS A 75 -0.36 -0.17 -15.80
CA CYS A 75 -0.07 1.22 -15.49
C CYS A 75 1.43 1.51 -15.49
N PRO A 76 1.85 2.78 -15.64
CA PRO A 76 3.24 3.17 -15.45
C PRO A 76 3.78 2.73 -14.10
N ARG A 77 5.10 2.46 -14.03
CA ARG A 77 5.74 1.89 -12.84
C ARG A 77 5.46 2.65 -11.55
N LEU A 78 5.43 3.98 -11.61
CA LEU A 78 5.28 4.82 -10.42
C LEU A 78 3.84 5.19 -10.09
N ASP A 79 2.85 4.68 -10.82
CA ASP A 79 1.45 4.82 -10.42
C ASP A 79 1.24 4.09 -9.09
N HIS A 80 0.62 4.76 -8.14
CA HIS A 80 0.58 4.31 -6.76
C HIS A 80 -0.68 4.76 -6.05
N PHE A 81 -0.90 4.17 -4.90
CA PHE A 81 -1.76 4.71 -3.85
C PHE A 81 -0.97 4.89 -2.56
N GLY A 82 -1.33 5.90 -1.77
CA GLY A 82 -0.58 6.30 -0.59
C GLY A 82 -1.24 5.88 0.71
N MET A 83 -0.40 5.52 1.67
CA MET A 83 -0.77 5.26 3.06
C MET A 83 0.20 6.02 3.98
N SER A 84 -0.28 6.45 5.13
CA SER A 84 0.53 7.16 6.12
C SER A 84 0.82 6.31 7.34
N VAL A 85 1.96 6.57 7.94
CA VAL A 85 2.34 6.06 9.28
C VAL A 85 2.49 7.25 10.24
N GLU A 86 2.45 6.97 11.52
CA GLU A 86 2.51 8.01 12.55
C GLU A 86 3.95 8.43 12.90
N THR A 87 4.91 7.52 12.69
CA THR A 87 6.32 7.77 13.05
C THR A 87 7.27 7.40 11.91
N GLU A 88 8.44 8.04 11.91
CA GLU A 88 9.52 7.73 10.97
C GLU A 88 10.06 6.31 11.18
N GLU A 89 10.12 5.85 12.43
CA GLU A 89 10.57 4.51 12.79
C GLU A 89 9.66 3.42 12.19
N GLU A 90 8.34 3.66 12.14
CA GLU A 90 7.40 2.75 11.48
C GLU A 90 7.66 2.66 9.97
N LEU A 91 7.92 3.81 9.32
CA LEU A 91 8.28 3.85 7.91
C LEU A 91 9.56 3.06 7.65
N ASP A 92 10.60 3.33 8.42
CA ASP A 92 11.90 2.66 8.28
C ASP A 92 11.80 1.14 8.54
N ALA A 93 10.99 0.74 9.52
CA ALA A 93 10.74 -0.67 9.79
C ALA A 93 10.03 -1.39 8.64
N MET A 94 9.04 -0.74 8.01
CA MET A 94 8.36 -1.29 6.83
C MET A 94 9.32 -1.44 5.64
N LEU A 95 10.12 -0.41 5.36
CA LEU A 95 11.13 -0.45 4.31
C LEU A 95 12.17 -1.56 4.56
N ALA A 96 12.63 -1.71 5.80
CA ALA A 96 13.55 -2.77 6.17
C ALA A 96 12.96 -4.18 5.92
N ARG A 97 11.67 -4.39 6.28
CA ARG A 97 10.99 -5.66 6.00
C ARG A 97 10.84 -5.93 4.50
N ALA A 98 10.51 -4.90 3.70
CA ALA A 98 10.42 -5.02 2.25
C ALA A 98 11.79 -5.40 1.64
N LYS A 99 12.87 -4.75 2.07
CA LYS A 99 14.24 -5.08 1.64
C LYS A 99 14.65 -6.51 2.04
N ALA A 100 14.32 -6.92 3.25
CA ALA A 100 14.58 -8.29 3.73
C ALA A 100 13.78 -9.33 2.92
N PHE A 101 12.52 -9.05 2.60
CA PHE A 101 11.72 -9.93 1.75
C PHE A 101 12.34 -10.06 0.35
N ARG A 102 12.80 -8.95 -0.23
CA ARG A 102 13.45 -8.92 -1.56
C ARG A 102 14.69 -9.83 -1.64
N THR A 103 15.39 -10.07 -0.56
CA THR A 103 16.55 -11.01 -0.55
C THR A 103 16.13 -12.45 -0.81
N ARG A 104 14.86 -12.80 -0.59
CA ARG A 104 14.28 -14.14 -0.78
C ARG A 104 13.43 -14.24 -2.03
N ASP A 105 12.92 -13.11 -2.51
CA ASP A 105 12.04 -13.02 -3.67
C ASP A 105 12.29 -11.69 -4.40
N ASP A 106 13.00 -11.76 -5.52
CA ASP A 106 13.44 -10.59 -6.31
C ASP A 106 12.31 -9.90 -7.09
N ARG A 107 11.08 -10.42 -7.04
CA ARG A 107 9.90 -9.78 -7.63
C ARG A 107 9.46 -8.52 -6.87
N VAL A 108 10.05 -8.23 -5.73
CA VAL A 108 9.80 -6.99 -4.97
C VAL A 108 10.49 -5.80 -5.64
N ASP A 109 9.70 -4.84 -6.08
CA ASP A 109 10.17 -3.57 -6.66
C ASP A 109 10.11 -2.46 -5.60
N ILE A 110 11.26 -1.83 -5.31
CA ILE A 110 11.38 -0.79 -4.28
C ILE A 110 11.96 0.48 -4.91
N VAL A 111 11.32 1.62 -4.63
CA VAL A 111 11.92 2.95 -4.72
C VAL A 111 12.27 3.38 -3.30
N ASP A 112 13.56 3.56 -3.03
CA ASP A 112 14.07 3.80 -1.68
C ASP A 112 13.56 5.11 -1.09
N ARG A 113 13.74 5.28 0.22
CA ARG A 113 13.20 6.44 0.92
C ARG A 113 13.78 7.74 0.38
N GLU A 114 12.94 8.74 0.33
CA GLU A 114 13.24 10.10 -0.06
C GLU A 114 12.55 11.07 0.89
N VAL A 115 13.17 12.22 1.11
CA VAL A 115 12.59 13.31 1.90
C VAL A 115 12.30 14.48 0.97
N THR A 116 11.04 14.93 0.96
CA THR A 116 10.63 16.14 0.24
C THR A 116 10.30 17.24 1.25
N ASP A 117 11.04 18.32 1.21
CA ASP A 117 10.85 19.48 2.11
C ASP A 117 9.89 20.49 1.48
N HIS A 118 8.74 20.70 2.12
CA HIS A 118 7.74 21.70 1.75
C HIS A 118 7.76 22.93 2.68
N GLY A 119 8.86 23.18 3.39
CA GLY A 119 9.02 24.27 4.32
C GLY A 119 8.48 23.92 5.71
N MET A 120 7.18 24.12 5.95
CA MET A 120 6.57 23.81 7.26
C MET A 120 6.24 22.31 7.43
N LEU A 121 6.32 21.56 6.37
CA LEU A 121 6.09 20.12 6.32
C LEU A 121 7.22 19.47 5.55
N ALA A 122 7.81 18.44 6.11
CA ALA A 122 8.64 17.49 5.36
C ALA A 122 7.91 16.15 5.25
N ILE A 123 7.96 15.54 4.08
CA ILE A 123 7.37 14.22 3.83
C ILE A 123 8.50 13.26 3.51
N THR A 124 8.63 12.23 4.32
CA THR A 124 9.49 11.09 4.01
C THR A 124 8.62 10.00 3.40
N SER A 125 9.02 9.46 2.28
CA SER A 125 8.27 8.38 1.63
C SER A 125 9.19 7.35 0.97
N PHE A 126 8.66 6.15 0.76
CA PHE A 126 9.21 5.12 -0.11
C PHE A 126 8.07 4.43 -0.85
N TYR A 127 8.39 3.75 -1.94
CA TYR A 127 7.42 3.00 -2.74
C TYR A 127 7.82 1.54 -2.80
N VAL A 128 6.84 0.67 -2.77
CA VAL A 128 7.07 -0.75 -2.95
C VAL A 128 5.92 -1.40 -3.70
N ARG A 129 6.25 -2.36 -4.54
CA ARG A 129 5.29 -3.18 -5.27
C ARG A 129 5.71 -4.65 -5.24
N TYR A 130 4.75 -5.51 -5.02
CA TYR A 130 4.91 -6.95 -5.16
C TYR A 130 3.71 -7.54 -5.89
N LEU A 131 3.92 -7.96 -7.12
CA LEU A 131 2.94 -8.63 -7.99
C LEU A 131 1.68 -7.80 -8.34
N LEU A 132 1.47 -6.63 -7.77
CA LEU A 132 0.32 -5.76 -8.04
C LEU A 132 0.61 -4.75 -9.16
N PRO A 133 -0.40 -4.25 -9.88
CA PRO A 133 -0.22 -3.20 -10.86
C PRO A 133 0.30 -1.89 -10.27
N LEU A 134 -0.29 -1.45 -9.14
CA LEU A 134 0.08 -0.20 -8.46
C LEU A 134 1.16 -0.42 -7.40
N MET A 135 2.03 0.56 -7.23
CA MET A 135 2.90 0.64 -6.06
C MET A 135 2.11 1.10 -4.83
N VAL A 136 2.59 0.71 -3.65
CA VAL A 136 2.17 1.29 -2.38
C VAL A 136 3.20 2.33 -1.99
N GLU A 137 2.79 3.58 -1.80
CA GLU A 137 3.61 4.61 -1.20
C GLU A 137 3.33 4.66 0.30
N ILE A 138 4.37 4.61 1.12
CA ILE A 138 4.27 4.84 2.57
C ILE A 138 4.86 6.20 2.85
N GLN A 139 4.11 7.05 3.57
CA GLN A 139 4.48 8.41 3.92
C GLN A 139 4.50 8.61 5.42
N TRP A 140 5.51 9.31 5.90
CA TRP A 140 5.53 9.95 7.21
C TRP A 140 5.58 11.46 7.04
N TRP A 141 4.67 12.18 7.70
CA TRP A 141 4.52 13.62 7.61
C TRP A 141 5.08 14.27 8.87
N ASP A 142 6.22 14.95 8.73
CA ASP A 142 6.86 15.73 9.79
C ASP A 142 6.41 17.19 9.70
N PHE A 143 5.48 17.56 10.57
CA PHE A 143 5.08 18.94 10.75
C PHE A 143 6.12 19.64 11.64
N LYS A 144 7.04 20.36 11.02
CA LYS A 144 8.06 21.14 11.73
C LYS A 144 7.35 22.13 12.68
N LYS A 145 7.56 21.98 13.99
CA LYS A 145 7.09 22.96 14.96
C LYS A 145 7.70 24.30 14.59
N ARG A 146 6.88 25.35 14.50
CA ARG A 146 7.42 26.72 14.52
C ARG A 146 8.21 26.83 15.81
N ASP A 147 9.51 27.16 15.72
CA ASP A 147 10.22 27.71 16.85
C ASP A 147 9.43 28.98 17.25
N GLU A 148 8.73 28.92 18.39
CA GLU A 148 8.15 30.10 18.95
C GLU A 148 9.31 31.07 19.24
N PRO A 149 9.29 32.32 18.71
CA PRO A 149 10.31 33.26 19.08
C PRO A 149 10.17 33.49 20.59
N ALA A 150 11.29 33.31 21.28
CA ALA A 150 11.40 33.57 22.70
C ALA A 150 11.05 35.03 23.05
#